data_5524f955b639732327695e5bc25455c6
#
_entry.id   5524f955b639732327695e5bc25455c6
#
_cell.length_a   1.000
_cell.length_b   1.000
_cell.length_c   1.000
_cell.angle_alpha   90.00
_cell.angle_beta   90.00
_cell.angle_gamma   90.00
#
_symmetry.space_group_name_H-M   'P 1'
#
loop_
_entity.id
_entity.type
_entity.pdbx_description
1 polymer ?
#
loop_
_entity_poly.entity_id
_entity_poly.type
_entity_poly.pdbx_seq_one_letter_code
_entity_poly.pdbx_strand_id
1 'polypeptide(L)' 'MGELLKELQASARKSRVEEVVALLGADGEDFMVALRDPSVSVSRIREVLLKRGVKVAASTLNLWRREHGVA' A
#
# COMPACT_ATOMS: atom_id res chain seq x y z
N MET A 1 13.24 26.19 -9.04
CA MET A 1 12.58 26.09 -7.75
C MET A 1 11.32 25.24 -7.74
N GLY A 2 10.57 25.22 -8.81
CA GLY A 2 9.35 24.44 -8.87
C GLY A 2 9.54 22.94 -8.99
N GLU A 3 10.65 22.48 -9.52
CA GLU A 3 10.87 21.05 -9.79
C GLU A 3 10.95 20.21 -8.53
N LEU A 4 11.75 20.63 -7.58
CA LEU A 4 11.87 19.90 -6.32
C LEU A 4 10.55 19.89 -5.56
N LEU A 5 9.88 21.01 -5.52
CA LEU A 5 8.59 21.13 -4.86
C LEU A 5 7.54 20.25 -5.55
N LYS A 6 7.55 20.22 -6.87
CA LYS A 6 6.65 19.35 -7.64
C LYS A 6 6.91 17.88 -7.35
N GLU A 7 8.15 17.48 -7.28
CA GLU A 7 8.51 16.10 -6.94
C GLU A 7 8.04 15.71 -5.55
N LEU A 8 8.23 16.59 -4.59
CA LEU A 8 7.79 16.35 -3.22
C LEU A 8 6.27 16.28 -3.15
N GLN A 9 5.58 17.16 -3.83
CA GLN A 9 4.12 17.15 -3.88
C GLN A 9 3.58 15.92 -4.60
N ALA A 10 4.21 15.53 -5.69
CA ALA A 10 3.82 14.32 -6.42
C ALA A 10 4.02 13.08 -5.56
N SER A 11 5.13 13.01 -4.83
CA SER A 11 5.39 11.91 -3.91
C SER A 11 4.36 11.86 -2.78
N ALA A 12 3.93 13.02 -2.30
CA ALA A 12 2.91 13.11 -1.26
C ALA A 12 1.52 12.72 -1.78
N ARG A 13 1.24 12.99 -3.05
CA ARG A 13 -0.05 12.68 -3.67
C ARG A 13 -0.18 11.23 -4.08
N LYS A 14 0.90 10.64 -4.55
CA LYS A 14 0.90 9.22 -4.90
C LYS A 14 1.18 8.41 -3.66
N SER A 15 0.12 7.91 -3.09
CA SER A 15 0.21 6.90 -2.06
C SER A 15 0.92 5.68 -2.64
N ARG A 16 1.87 5.11 -1.92
CA ARG A 16 2.52 3.86 -2.32
C ARG A 16 1.52 2.71 -2.49
N VAL A 17 0.39 2.83 -1.84
CA VAL A 17 -0.73 1.89 -2.01
C VAL A 17 -1.13 1.80 -3.46
N GLU A 18 -1.26 2.94 -4.15
CA GLU A 18 -1.63 2.95 -5.56
C GLU A 18 -0.59 2.27 -6.43
N GLU A 19 0.69 2.46 -6.12
CA GLU A 19 1.78 1.78 -6.82
C GLU A 19 1.70 0.27 -6.64
N VAL A 20 1.45 -0.18 -5.42
CA VAL A 20 1.32 -1.61 -5.12
C VAL A 20 0.11 -2.19 -5.84
N VAL A 21 -1.02 -1.50 -5.82
CA VAL A 21 -2.21 -1.94 -6.54
C VAL A 21 -1.92 -2.07 -8.04
N ALA A 22 -1.21 -1.12 -8.61
CA ALA A 22 -0.84 -1.16 -10.01
C ALA A 22 0.10 -2.35 -10.32
N LEU A 23 1.06 -2.60 -9.44
CA LEU A 23 1.98 -3.73 -9.59
C LEU A 23 1.28 -5.08 -9.49
N LEU A 24 0.26 -5.17 -8.65
CA LEU A 24 -0.49 -6.41 -8.45
C LEU A 24 -1.50 -6.66 -9.59
N GLY A 25 -1.87 -5.64 -10.32
CA GLY A 25 -2.83 -5.78 -11.40
C GLY A 25 -4.18 -6.28 -10.90
N ALA A 26 -4.63 -7.43 -11.39
CA ALA A 26 -5.91 -8.01 -11.00
C ALA A 26 -6.01 -8.31 -9.50
N ASP A 27 -4.88 -8.60 -8.84
CA ASP A 27 -4.85 -8.88 -7.41
C ASP A 27 -4.88 -7.61 -6.55
N GLY A 28 -4.79 -6.45 -7.16
CA GLY A 28 -4.84 -5.18 -6.45
C GLY A 28 -6.13 -4.98 -5.68
N GLU A 29 -7.26 -5.40 -6.22
CA GLU A 29 -8.55 -5.34 -5.52
C GLU A 29 -8.54 -6.20 -4.27
N ASP A 30 -8.05 -7.41 -4.39
CA ASP A 30 -7.94 -8.34 -3.26
C ASP A 30 -7.03 -7.77 -2.17
N PHE A 31 -5.94 -7.13 -2.57
CA PHE A 31 -5.06 -6.45 -1.64
C PHE A 31 -5.80 -5.35 -0.87
N MET A 32 -6.57 -4.53 -1.57
CA MET A 32 -7.33 -3.45 -0.93
C MET A 32 -8.39 -3.99 0.02
N VAL A 33 -9.08 -5.06 -0.36
CA VAL A 33 -10.05 -5.72 0.50
C VAL A 33 -9.37 -6.25 1.76
N ALA A 34 -8.24 -6.93 1.60
CA ALA A 34 -7.48 -7.47 2.73
C ALA A 34 -6.98 -6.35 3.64
N LEU A 35 -6.56 -5.25 3.07
CA LEU A 35 -6.08 -4.09 3.83
C LEU A 35 -7.20 -3.52 4.73
N ARG A 36 -8.43 -3.55 4.25
CA ARG A 36 -9.60 -3.07 4.98
C ARG A 36 -10.20 -4.08 5.94
N ASP A 37 -9.85 -5.34 5.79
CA ASP A 37 -10.41 -6.42 6.59
C ASP A 37 -9.59 -6.63 7.86
N PRO A 38 -10.13 -6.32 9.05
CA PRO A 38 -9.38 -6.49 10.30
C PRO A 38 -9.09 -7.95 10.64
N SER A 39 -9.78 -8.90 10.04
CA SER A 39 -9.51 -10.32 10.26
C SER A 39 -8.25 -10.80 9.54
N VAL A 40 -7.77 -10.05 8.56
CA VAL A 40 -6.52 -10.36 7.85
C VAL A 40 -5.37 -9.63 8.52
N SER A 41 -4.39 -10.40 9.01
CA SER A 41 -3.24 -9.81 9.68
C SER A 41 -2.29 -9.12 8.71
N VAL A 42 -1.61 -8.10 9.18
CA VAL A 42 -0.58 -7.38 8.41
C VAL A 42 0.54 -8.33 7.99
N SER A 43 0.91 -9.27 8.87
CA SER A 43 1.93 -10.29 8.56
C SER A 43 1.53 -11.12 7.35
N ARG A 44 0.26 -11.49 7.27
CA ARG A 44 -0.27 -12.26 6.14
C ARG A 44 -0.20 -11.48 4.84
N ILE A 45 -0.62 -10.21 4.89
CA ILE A 45 -0.57 -9.32 3.73
C ILE A 45 0.88 -9.20 3.25
N ARG A 46 1.81 -8.99 4.17
CA ARG A 46 3.22 -8.86 3.85
C ARG A 46 3.76 -10.12 3.17
N GLU A 47 3.42 -11.29 3.67
CA GLU A 47 3.82 -12.57 3.09
C GLU A 47 3.36 -12.70 1.64
N VAL A 48 2.09 -12.41 1.40
CA VAL A 48 1.51 -12.50 0.06
C VAL A 48 2.19 -11.53 -0.89
N LEU A 49 2.44 -10.31 -0.44
CA LEU A 49 3.14 -9.31 -1.24
C LEU A 49 4.55 -9.75 -1.59
N LEU A 50 5.27 -10.33 -0.63
CA LEU A 50 6.61 -10.85 -0.88
C LEU A 50 6.62 -11.95 -1.94
N LYS A 51 5.64 -12.83 -1.93
CA LYS A 51 5.50 -13.87 -2.94
C LYS A 51 5.31 -13.30 -4.33
N ARG A 52 4.77 -12.10 -4.43
CA ARG A 52 4.55 -11.42 -5.70
C ARG A 52 5.66 -10.43 -6.05
N GLY A 53 6.75 -10.45 -5.31
CA GLY A 53 7.91 -9.61 -5.55
C GLY A 53 7.75 -8.18 -5.04
N VAL A 54 6.78 -7.93 -4.17
CA VAL A 54 6.54 -6.61 -3.59
C VAL A 54 7.02 -6.60 -2.14
N LYS A 55 7.98 -5.73 -1.85
CA LYS A 55 8.50 -5.57 -0.48
C LYS A 55 7.86 -4.37 0.18
N VAL A 56 7.10 -4.62 1.22
CA VAL A 56 6.48 -3.57 2.03
C VAL A 56 6.66 -3.93 3.50
N ALA A 57 7.10 -2.96 4.28
CA ALA A 57 7.28 -3.18 5.72
C ALA A 57 5.93 -3.29 6.43
N ALA A 58 5.88 -4.08 7.51
CA ALA A 58 4.66 -4.23 8.30
C ALA A 58 4.17 -2.90 8.87
N SER A 59 5.10 -2.02 9.29
CA SER A 59 4.76 -0.69 9.78
C SER A 59 4.06 0.16 8.71
N THR A 60 4.50 0.04 7.46
CA THR A 60 3.88 0.73 6.34
C THR A 60 2.47 0.21 6.08
N LEU A 61 2.29 -1.11 6.15
CA LEU A 61 0.97 -1.72 5.99
C LEU A 61 0.01 -1.29 7.10
N ASN A 62 0.48 -1.18 8.32
CA ASN A 62 -0.30 -0.67 9.44
C ASN A 62 -0.72 0.79 9.21
N LEU A 63 0.19 1.61 8.69
CA LEU A 63 -0.11 2.99 8.35
C LEU A 63 -1.20 3.07 7.27
N TRP A 64 -1.06 2.28 6.21
CA TRP A 64 -2.04 2.25 5.13
C TRP A 64 -3.40 1.77 5.62
N ARG A 65 -3.42 0.81 6.53
CA ARG A 65 -4.64 0.32 7.12
C ARG A 65 -5.38 1.42 7.87
N ARG A 66 -4.65 2.27 8.59
CA ARG A 66 -5.22 3.42 9.27
C ARG A 66 -5.73 4.48 8.29
N GLU A 67 -4.99 4.71 7.21
CA GLU A 67 -5.36 5.71 6.21
C GLU A 67 -6.55 5.28 5.35
N HIS A 68 -6.64 3.99 5.05
CA HIS A 68 -7.61 3.47 4.08
C HIS A 68 -8.80 2.75 4.69
N GLY A 69 -9.07 2.96 5.94
CA GLY A 69 -10.40 2.66 6.41
C GLY A 69 -10.62 1.59 7.43
N VAL A 70 -9.57 1.00 7.97
CA VAL A 70 -9.74 0.18 9.18
C VAL A 70 -9.33 1.06 10.34
N ALA A 71 -10.26 1.70 10.88
CA ALA A 71 -10.03 2.56 12.03
C ALA A 71 -9.78 1.72 13.28
#